data_1f4df4b09ea11ffad5c354b9117ad6ad
#
_entry.id   1f4df4b09ea11ffad5c354b9117ad6ad
#
_cell.length_a   1.000
_cell.length_b   1.000
_cell.length_c   1.000
_cell.angle_alpha   90.00
_cell.angle_beta   90.00
_cell.angle_gamma   90.00
#
_symmetry.space_group_name_H-M   'P 1'
#
loop_
_entity.id
_entity.type
_entity.pdbx_description
1 polymer ?
#
loop_
_entity_poly.entity_id
_entity_poly.type
_entity_poly.pdbx_seq_one_letter_code
_entity_poly.pdbx_strand_id
1 'polypeptide(L)'
;VFEALKTGIPVDEIHGITKIDRWFLYRLKNLADFEAGIASGISPEKVMRGKKLGYTDAALKRLSGGCDIPHIPADYRLVDTCAAEFEAVTPYFYSCYTGHCEARPYPRSGKDVIIVIGSGPIRIGQGIEFDYSSVHCVMTLRELGYEVVLINNNPETVSTDYDISDRLYFEPLTPEDVMNVIEIEKPVGVVVA
;
A
#
# COMPACT_ATOMS: atom_id res chain seq x y z
N VAL A 1 18.21 12.44 -5.82
CA VAL A 1 17.11 13.40 -6.09
C VAL A 1 16.48 13.87 -4.78
N PHE A 2 15.93 12.94 -3.95
CA PHE A 2 15.19 13.35 -2.74
C PHE A 2 16.07 14.12 -1.73
N GLU A 3 17.27 13.65 -1.46
CA GLU A 3 18.23 14.39 -0.59
C GLU A 3 18.59 15.77 -1.16
N ALA A 4 18.71 15.89 -2.49
CA ALA A 4 18.96 17.18 -3.13
C ALA A 4 17.80 18.17 -2.89
N LEU A 5 16.56 17.71 -2.93
CA LEU A 5 15.39 18.51 -2.58
C LEU A 5 15.37 18.93 -1.11
N LYS A 6 15.80 18.05 -0.19
CA LYS A 6 15.91 18.35 1.24
C LYS A 6 16.99 19.39 1.53
N THR A 7 18.07 19.43 0.74
CA THR A 7 19.11 20.46 0.85
C THR A 7 18.77 21.77 0.15
N GLY A 8 17.58 21.86 -0.47
CA GLY A 8 17.08 23.09 -1.08
C GLY A 8 17.46 23.32 -2.53
N ILE A 9 18.01 22.31 -3.24
CA ILE A 9 18.29 22.41 -4.67
C ILE A 9 16.96 22.60 -5.43
N PRO A 10 16.86 23.61 -6.30
CA PRO A 10 15.62 23.90 -7.02
C PRO A 10 15.17 22.75 -7.94
N VAL A 11 13.86 22.56 -8.05
CA VAL A 11 13.26 21.54 -8.96
C VAL A 11 13.73 21.70 -10.40
N ASP A 12 13.86 22.94 -10.89
CA ASP A 12 14.29 23.22 -12.26
C ASP A 12 15.74 22.80 -12.52
N GLU A 13 16.63 22.96 -11.54
CA GLU A 13 18.01 22.51 -11.63
C GLU A 13 18.08 20.98 -11.69
N ILE A 14 17.34 20.29 -10.80
CA ILE A 14 17.27 18.82 -10.77
C ILE A 14 16.68 18.31 -12.11
N HIS A 15 15.61 18.94 -12.60
CA HIS A 15 15.05 18.61 -13.91
C HIS A 15 16.07 18.81 -15.04
N GLY A 16 16.82 19.91 -15.01
CA GLY A 16 17.84 20.22 -16.00
C GLY A 16 18.90 19.13 -16.13
N ILE A 17 19.29 18.50 -15.01
CA ILE A 17 20.29 17.45 -14.94
C ILE A 17 19.68 16.07 -15.26
N THR A 18 18.56 15.72 -14.61
CA THR A 18 18.03 14.36 -14.60
C THR A 18 17.02 14.07 -15.71
N LYS A 19 16.42 15.10 -16.27
CA LYS A 19 15.29 15.06 -17.22
C LYS A 19 14.02 14.40 -16.64
N ILE A 20 13.97 14.13 -15.32
CA ILE A 20 12.76 13.68 -14.64
C ILE A 20 11.70 14.79 -14.76
N ASP A 21 10.48 14.43 -15.12
CA ASP A 21 9.39 15.41 -15.25
C ASP A 21 9.17 16.15 -13.92
N ARG A 22 8.93 17.47 -14.04
CA ARG A 22 8.74 18.36 -12.88
C ARG A 22 7.58 17.95 -11.98
N TRP A 23 6.55 17.34 -12.53
CA TRP A 23 5.41 16.85 -11.73
C TRP A 23 5.87 15.86 -10.65
N PHE A 24 6.73 14.88 -10.99
CA PHE A 24 7.29 13.94 -10.02
C PHE A 24 8.22 14.63 -9.03
N LEU A 25 9.03 15.57 -9.49
CA LEU A 25 9.94 16.31 -8.62
C LEU A 25 9.18 17.17 -7.59
N TYR A 26 8.07 17.80 -7.99
CA TYR A 26 7.21 18.54 -7.06
C TYR A 26 6.52 17.60 -6.07
N ARG A 27 6.14 16.37 -6.46
CA ARG A 27 5.60 15.38 -5.51
C ARG A 27 6.64 14.98 -4.47
N LEU A 28 7.87 14.72 -4.88
CA LEU A 28 8.99 14.47 -3.97
C LEU A 28 9.29 15.68 -3.08
N LYS A 29 9.22 16.91 -3.65
CA LYS A 29 9.40 18.12 -2.86
C LYS A 29 8.35 18.26 -1.76
N ASN A 30 7.10 17.94 -2.01
CA ASN A 30 6.06 17.95 -0.99
C ASN A 30 6.39 17.04 0.20
N LEU A 31 7.03 15.88 -0.06
CA LEU A 31 7.49 14.97 1.00
C LEU A 31 8.68 15.59 1.76
N ALA A 32 9.65 16.18 1.05
CA ALA A 32 10.80 16.84 1.68
C ALA A 32 10.36 18.02 2.58
N ASP A 33 9.44 18.85 2.10
CA ASP A 33 8.87 19.98 2.87
C ASP A 33 8.08 19.47 4.10
N PHE A 34 7.35 18.36 3.96
CA PHE A 34 6.66 17.73 5.09
C PHE A 34 7.64 17.22 6.15
N GLU A 35 8.70 16.50 5.74
CA GLU A 35 9.73 16.02 6.66
C GLU A 35 10.40 17.16 7.42
N ALA A 36 10.78 18.24 6.73
CA ALA A 36 11.34 19.43 7.37
C ALA A 36 10.36 20.05 8.39
N GLY A 37 9.06 20.04 8.07
CA GLY A 37 8.02 20.59 8.93
C GLY A 37 7.71 19.80 10.20
N ILE A 38 8.17 18.54 10.30
CA ILE A 38 7.95 17.68 11.48
C ILE A 38 9.24 17.38 12.27
N ALA A 39 10.39 17.83 11.80
CA ALA A 39 11.70 17.51 12.40
C ALA A 39 11.83 17.93 13.87
N SER A 40 11.09 18.97 14.30
CA SER A 40 11.10 19.50 15.67
C SER A 40 9.89 19.08 16.51
N GLY A 41 9.07 18.17 15.99
CA GLY A 41 7.85 17.69 16.62
C GLY A 41 6.67 17.58 15.68
N ILE A 42 5.66 16.83 16.06
CA ILE A 42 4.52 16.51 15.20
C ILE A 42 3.20 16.70 15.96
N SER A 43 2.24 17.40 15.34
CA SER A 43 0.87 17.52 15.87
C SER A 43 -0.03 16.42 15.33
N PRO A 44 -1.21 16.15 15.94
CA PRO A 44 -2.17 15.17 15.44
C PRO A 44 -2.56 15.39 13.97
N GLU A 45 -2.72 16.64 13.53
CA GLU A 45 -3.06 16.98 12.14
C GLU A 45 -1.90 16.61 11.21
N LYS A 46 -0.65 16.83 11.64
CA LYS A 46 0.53 16.43 10.88
C LYS A 46 0.70 14.91 10.84
N VAL A 47 0.34 14.18 11.93
CA VAL A 47 0.28 12.71 11.90
C VAL A 47 -0.68 12.24 10.81
N MET A 48 -1.92 12.73 10.83
CA MET A 48 -2.93 12.39 9.81
C MET A 48 -2.46 12.74 8.39
N ARG A 49 -1.83 13.91 8.21
CA ARG A 49 -1.24 14.30 6.92
C ARG A 49 -0.13 13.35 6.50
N GLY A 50 0.73 12.95 7.43
CA GLY A 50 1.80 11.97 7.19
C GLY A 50 1.26 10.62 6.74
N LYS A 51 0.22 10.13 7.42
CA LYS A 51 -0.49 8.90 7.02
C LYS A 51 -1.04 9.00 5.58
N LYS A 52 -1.70 10.09 5.24
CA LYS A 52 -2.19 10.36 3.87
C LYS A 52 -1.08 10.49 2.82
N LEU A 53 0.15 10.80 3.23
CA LEU A 53 1.33 10.83 2.37
C LEU A 53 2.05 9.48 2.30
N GLY A 54 1.58 8.44 3.00
CA GLY A 54 2.13 7.09 2.98
C GLY A 54 3.24 6.83 4.01
N TYR A 55 3.41 7.70 5.01
CA TYR A 55 4.38 7.44 6.08
C TYR A 55 3.83 6.45 7.10
N THR A 56 4.65 5.45 7.46
CA THR A 56 4.36 4.54 8.56
C THR A 56 4.55 5.23 9.92
N ASP A 57 3.93 4.70 10.98
CA ASP A 57 4.09 5.21 12.35
C ASP A 57 5.57 5.22 12.76
N ALA A 58 6.31 4.17 12.39
CA ALA A 58 7.75 4.08 12.65
C ALA A 58 8.55 5.18 11.91
N ALA A 59 8.18 5.49 10.66
CA ALA A 59 8.82 6.56 9.90
C ALA A 59 8.52 7.93 10.51
N LEU A 60 7.27 8.20 10.86
CA LEU A 60 6.87 9.45 11.51
C LEU A 60 7.57 9.65 12.87
N LYS A 61 7.67 8.59 13.68
CA LYS A 61 8.40 8.61 14.95
C LYS A 61 9.86 8.98 14.75
N ARG A 62 10.52 8.34 13.80
CA ARG A 62 11.93 8.64 13.49
C ARG A 62 12.13 10.07 13.01
N LEU A 63 11.29 10.55 12.11
CA LEU A 63 11.40 11.87 11.48
C LEU A 63 11.04 13.02 12.42
N SER A 64 10.18 12.78 13.40
CA SER A 64 9.76 13.78 14.40
C SER A 64 10.67 13.86 15.64
N GLY A 65 11.85 13.24 15.60
CA GLY A 65 12.78 13.25 16.75
C GLY A 65 12.37 12.30 17.87
N GLY A 66 11.62 11.23 17.58
CA GLY A 66 11.23 10.21 18.54
C GLY A 66 9.90 10.47 19.24
N CYS A 67 9.10 11.42 18.77
CA CYS A 67 7.75 11.64 19.30
C CYS A 67 6.92 10.36 19.27
N ASP A 68 6.05 10.19 20.26
CA ASP A 68 5.09 9.08 20.24
C ASP A 68 3.99 9.34 19.20
N ILE A 69 3.77 8.35 18.34
CA ILE A 69 2.82 8.45 17.24
C ILE A 69 1.63 7.53 17.56
N PRO A 70 0.42 8.11 17.72
CA PRO A 70 -0.76 7.28 17.89
C PRO A 70 -1.01 6.47 16.63
N HIS A 71 -1.26 5.17 16.79
CA HIS A 71 -1.66 4.33 15.67
C HIS A 71 -3.04 4.75 15.13
N ILE A 72 -3.10 5.02 13.84
CA ILE A 72 -4.34 5.33 13.12
C ILE A 72 -4.55 4.21 12.10
N PRO A 73 -5.56 3.33 12.31
CA PRO A 73 -5.83 2.25 11.38
C PRO A 73 -6.26 2.81 10.03
N ALA A 74 -5.82 2.15 8.96
CA ALA A 74 -6.24 2.51 7.62
C ALA A 74 -7.71 2.10 7.36
N ASP A 75 -8.40 2.90 6.55
CA ASP A 75 -9.62 2.50 5.87
C ASP A 75 -9.25 1.91 4.50
N TYR A 76 -10.14 1.11 3.92
CA TYR A 76 -9.94 0.53 2.60
C TYR A 76 -11.12 0.85 1.70
N ARG A 77 -10.80 1.31 0.49
CA ARG A 77 -11.78 1.63 -0.55
C ARG A 77 -11.63 0.64 -1.70
N LEU A 78 -12.76 0.34 -2.36
CA LEU A 78 -12.75 -0.41 -3.62
C LEU A 78 -12.11 0.44 -4.72
N VAL A 79 -11.32 -0.21 -5.57
CA VAL A 79 -10.84 0.41 -6.81
C VAL A 79 -11.99 0.49 -7.79
N ASP A 80 -12.27 1.68 -8.28
CA ASP A 80 -13.24 1.87 -9.36
C ASP A 80 -12.61 1.43 -10.69
N THR A 81 -12.87 0.18 -11.08
CA THR A 81 -12.38 -0.41 -12.33
C THR A 81 -13.26 -0.07 -13.53
N CYS A 82 -14.37 0.62 -13.31
CA CYS A 82 -15.38 0.93 -14.34
C CYS A 82 -15.50 2.44 -14.62
N ALA A 83 -14.58 3.27 -14.14
CA ALA A 83 -14.56 4.72 -14.35
C ALA A 83 -15.91 5.41 -14.02
N ALA A 84 -16.59 4.96 -12.99
CA ALA A 84 -17.92 5.38 -12.54
C ALA A 84 -19.06 5.22 -13.58
N GLU A 85 -18.82 4.49 -14.68
CA GLU A 85 -19.88 4.18 -15.65
C GLU A 85 -20.78 3.03 -15.16
N PHE A 86 -20.23 2.10 -14.38
CA PHE A 86 -20.93 0.99 -13.76
C PHE A 86 -20.43 0.77 -12.34
N GLU A 87 -21.20 0.05 -11.52
CA GLU A 87 -20.76 -0.37 -10.20
C GLU A 87 -19.56 -1.34 -10.32
N ALA A 88 -18.44 -0.99 -9.72
CA ALA A 88 -17.25 -1.85 -9.69
C ALA A 88 -17.51 -3.03 -8.74
N VAL A 89 -17.34 -4.25 -9.24
CA VAL A 89 -17.51 -5.49 -8.47
C VAL A 89 -16.19 -6.22 -8.23
N THR A 90 -15.09 -5.74 -8.83
CA THR A 90 -13.77 -6.32 -8.69
C THR A 90 -13.28 -6.13 -7.25
N PRO A 91 -12.89 -7.20 -6.52
CA PRO A 91 -12.57 -7.15 -5.10
C PRO A 91 -11.17 -6.58 -4.84
N TYR A 92 -10.88 -5.42 -5.40
CA TYR A 92 -9.61 -4.70 -5.31
C TYR A 92 -9.72 -3.56 -4.32
N PHE A 93 -8.87 -3.58 -3.30
CA PHE A 93 -8.84 -2.59 -2.23
C PHE A 93 -7.52 -1.84 -2.19
N TYR A 94 -7.58 -0.59 -1.76
CA TYR A 94 -6.43 0.25 -1.44
C TYR A 94 -6.69 1.01 -0.14
N SER A 95 -5.63 1.28 0.61
CA SER A 95 -5.72 2.03 1.87
C SER A 95 -5.97 3.51 1.66
N CYS A 96 -6.69 4.10 2.58
CA CYS A 96 -6.90 5.54 2.70
C CYS A 96 -7.15 5.91 4.16
N TYR A 97 -7.30 7.22 4.43
CA TYR A 97 -7.57 7.76 5.77
C TYR A 97 -8.72 8.77 5.66
N THR A 98 -9.91 8.27 5.32
CA THR A 98 -11.10 9.10 5.04
C THR A 98 -12.23 8.92 6.06
N GLY A 99 -12.11 7.97 6.98
CA GLY A 99 -13.15 7.60 7.94
C GLY A 99 -14.27 6.74 7.34
N HIS A 100 -14.04 6.17 6.15
CA HIS A 100 -15.00 5.28 5.49
C HIS A 100 -14.28 4.06 4.89
N CYS A 101 -14.63 2.88 5.40
CA CYS A 101 -14.02 1.61 5.01
C CYS A 101 -15.04 0.72 4.28
N GLU A 102 -14.76 0.38 3.02
CA GLU A 102 -15.61 -0.51 2.19
C GLU A 102 -15.24 -1.98 2.35
N ALA A 103 -14.02 -2.29 2.80
CA ALA A 103 -13.60 -3.67 3.03
C ALA A 103 -14.30 -4.34 4.22
N ARG A 104 -14.67 -3.59 5.27
CA ARG A 104 -15.34 -4.16 6.45
C ARG A 104 -16.72 -4.76 6.13
N PRO A 105 -17.62 -4.05 5.42
CA PRO A 105 -18.93 -4.58 5.04
C PRO A 105 -18.89 -5.49 3.82
N TYR A 106 -17.73 -5.66 3.16
CA TYR A 106 -17.62 -6.46 1.94
C TYR A 106 -18.04 -7.91 2.21
N PRO A 107 -18.84 -8.55 1.33
CA PRO A 107 -19.34 -9.90 1.52
C PRO A 107 -18.22 -10.93 1.75
N ARG A 108 -18.46 -11.84 2.70
CA ARG A 108 -17.57 -12.96 3.05
C ARG A 108 -18.26 -14.28 2.73
N SER A 109 -17.50 -15.27 2.29
CA SER A 109 -18.04 -16.61 2.00
C SER A 109 -18.37 -17.43 3.26
N GLY A 110 -17.88 -17.01 4.43
CA GLY A 110 -17.97 -17.77 5.68
C GLY A 110 -16.94 -18.89 5.82
N LYS A 111 -16.02 -19.02 4.85
CA LYS A 111 -14.87 -19.92 4.93
C LYS A 111 -13.76 -19.30 5.78
N ASP A 112 -12.84 -20.15 6.24
CA ASP A 112 -11.61 -19.67 6.88
C ASP A 112 -10.76 -18.88 5.88
N VAL A 113 -10.26 -17.72 6.31
CA VAL A 113 -9.48 -16.80 5.49
C VAL A 113 -8.00 -17.08 5.67
N ILE A 114 -7.24 -17.17 4.56
CA ILE A 114 -5.77 -17.16 4.57
C ILE A 114 -5.29 -15.96 3.76
N ILE A 115 -4.32 -15.22 4.32
CA ILE A 115 -3.64 -14.15 3.59
C ILE A 115 -2.36 -14.70 2.96
N VAL A 116 -2.14 -14.39 1.69
CA VAL A 116 -0.89 -14.61 0.97
C VAL A 116 -0.24 -13.24 0.73
N ILE A 117 1.01 -13.09 1.15
CA ILE A 117 1.79 -11.89 0.89
C ILE A 117 2.58 -12.12 -0.41
N GLY A 118 2.33 -11.30 -1.41
CA GLY A 118 3.00 -11.37 -2.70
C GLY A 118 4.46 -10.93 -2.64
N SER A 119 5.17 -11.10 -3.75
CA SER A 119 6.61 -10.84 -3.86
C SER A 119 7.00 -9.36 -3.95
N GLY A 120 6.01 -8.45 -4.08
CA GLY A 120 6.27 -7.02 -4.19
C GLY A 120 6.70 -6.58 -5.60
N PRO A 121 7.45 -5.47 -5.71
CA PRO A 121 7.82 -4.91 -7.00
C PRO A 121 8.80 -5.81 -7.75
N ILE A 122 8.53 -6.03 -9.04
CA ILE A 122 9.45 -6.71 -9.95
C ILE A 122 10.51 -5.71 -10.40
N ARG A 123 11.78 -6.10 -10.32
CA ARG A 123 12.91 -5.27 -10.78
C ARG A 123 13.13 -5.45 -12.27
N ILE A 124 13.75 -4.47 -12.93
CA ILE A 124 14.19 -4.60 -14.32
C ILE A 124 15.09 -5.84 -14.48
N GLY A 125 14.76 -6.70 -15.43
CA GLY A 125 15.46 -7.96 -15.69
C GLY A 125 14.91 -9.18 -14.94
N GLN A 126 13.94 -8.99 -14.05
CA GLN A 126 13.15 -10.07 -13.45
C GLN A 126 11.89 -10.31 -14.28
N GLY A 127 11.44 -11.54 -14.38
CA GLY A 127 10.20 -11.91 -15.05
C GLY A 127 9.10 -12.32 -14.07
N ILE A 128 8.00 -12.82 -14.63
CA ILE A 128 6.81 -13.24 -13.87
C ILE A 128 7.07 -14.47 -12.96
N GLU A 129 8.20 -15.14 -13.12
CA GLU A 129 8.61 -16.28 -12.28
C GLU A 129 8.67 -15.93 -10.79
N PHE A 130 8.92 -14.67 -10.45
CA PHE A 130 8.90 -14.20 -9.06
C PHE A 130 7.50 -14.16 -8.43
N ASP A 131 6.47 -14.17 -9.27
CA ASP A 131 5.08 -14.21 -8.84
C ASP A 131 4.48 -15.63 -8.86
N TYR A 132 5.19 -16.58 -9.45
CA TYR A 132 4.74 -17.96 -9.64
C TYR A 132 4.36 -18.64 -8.32
N SER A 133 5.17 -18.50 -7.29
CA SER A 133 4.92 -19.12 -5.99
C SER A 133 3.66 -18.54 -5.32
N SER A 134 3.43 -17.23 -5.44
CA SER A 134 2.23 -16.56 -4.93
C SER A 134 0.97 -17.07 -5.63
N VAL A 135 0.98 -17.15 -6.96
CA VAL A 135 -0.15 -17.64 -7.75
C VAL A 135 -0.51 -19.08 -7.40
N HIS A 136 0.49 -19.98 -7.41
CA HIS A 136 0.24 -21.39 -7.08
C HIS A 136 -0.17 -21.60 -5.63
N CYS A 137 0.36 -20.82 -4.70
CA CYS A 137 -0.08 -20.83 -3.31
C CYS A 137 -1.55 -20.47 -3.19
N VAL A 138 -1.98 -19.39 -3.82
CA VAL A 138 -3.38 -18.94 -3.83
C VAL A 138 -4.28 -20.02 -4.44
N MET A 139 -3.94 -20.54 -5.61
CA MET A 139 -4.73 -21.57 -6.28
C MET A 139 -4.90 -22.82 -5.40
N THR A 140 -3.80 -23.32 -4.83
CA THR A 140 -3.83 -24.50 -3.94
C THR A 140 -4.70 -24.26 -2.71
N LEU A 141 -4.61 -23.11 -2.07
CA LEU A 141 -5.40 -22.78 -0.89
C LEU A 141 -6.90 -22.69 -1.23
N ARG A 142 -7.26 -22.12 -2.39
CA ARG A 142 -8.65 -22.10 -2.87
C ARG A 142 -9.18 -23.51 -3.15
N GLU A 143 -8.38 -24.39 -3.76
CA GLU A 143 -8.72 -25.82 -3.97
C GLU A 143 -8.95 -26.56 -2.65
N LEU A 144 -8.19 -26.21 -1.59
CA LEU A 144 -8.36 -26.73 -0.25
C LEU A 144 -9.59 -26.17 0.48
N GLY A 145 -10.31 -25.24 -0.12
CA GLY A 145 -11.56 -24.70 0.39
C GLY A 145 -11.44 -23.45 1.24
N TYR A 146 -10.28 -22.80 1.29
CA TYR A 146 -10.08 -21.52 1.98
C TYR A 146 -10.58 -20.35 1.12
N GLU A 147 -10.91 -19.26 1.78
CA GLU A 147 -11.06 -17.94 1.17
C GLU A 147 -9.70 -17.25 1.22
N VAL A 148 -9.18 -16.83 0.06
CA VAL A 148 -7.79 -16.36 -0.04
C VAL A 148 -7.74 -14.88 -0.34
N VAL A 149 -7.04 -14.15 0.50
CA VAL A 149 -6.75 -12.72 0.34
C VAL A 149 -5.29 -12.57 -0.06
N LEU A 150 -5.04 -11.80 -1.12
CA LEU A 150 -3.69 -11.45 -1.55
C LEU A 150 -3.36 -10.00 -1.14
N ILE A 151 -2.14 -9.78 -0.67
CA ILE A 151 -1.57 -8.44 -0.48
C ILE A 151 -0.38 -8.30 -1.43
N ASN A 152 -0.43 -7.34 -2.36
CA ASN A 152 0.70 -7.03 -3.23
C ASN A 152 0.64 -5.55 -3.66
N ASN A 153 1.79 -4.95 -3.95
CA ASN A 153 1.87 -3.56 -4.41
C ASN A 153 2.15 -3.41 -5.90
N ASN A 154 2.28 -4.52 -6.63
CA ASN A 154 2.52 -4.52 -8.07
C ASN A 154 1.21 -4.83 -8.81
N PRO A 155 0.60 -3.87 -9.53
CA PRO A 155 -0.64 -4.12 -10.27
C PRO A 155 -0.43 -4.83 -11.60
N GLU A 156 0.81 -4.99 -12.05
CA GLU A 156 1.19 -5.52 -13.37
C GLU A 156 1.76 -6.94 -13.26
N THR A 157 1.12 -7.81 -12.46
CA THR A 157 1.59 -9.19 -12.28
C THR A 157 0.42 -10.16 -12.15
N VAL A 158 0.66 -11.44 -12.43
CA VAL A 158 -0.39 -12.47 -12.53
C VAL A 158 -1.14 -12.68 -11.21
N SER A 159 -0.45 -12.61 -10.06
CA SER A 159 -1.13 -12.77 -8.76
C SER A 159 -2.16 -11.69 -8.46
N THR A 160 -2.06 -10.54 -9.13
CA THR A 160 -2.99 -9.41 -8.98
C THR A 160 -4.12 -9.41 -10.02
N ASP A 161 -4.23 -10.44 -10.85
CA ASP A 161 -5.36 -10.62 -11.74
C ASP A 161 -6.65 -10.91 -10.94
N TYR A 162 -7.79 -10.42 -11.45
CA TYR A 162 -9.07 -10.39 -10.72
C TYR A 162 -9.64 -11.76 -10.35
N ASP A 163 -9.22 -12.83 -11.02
CA ASP A 163 -9.71 -14.20 -10.85
C ASP A 163 -8.78 -15.08 -9.99
N ILE A 164 -7.61 -14.58 -9.59
CA ILE A 164 -6.63 -15.35 -8.83
C ILE A 164 -7.06 -15.47 -7.36
N SER A 165 -7.29 -14.37 -6.67
CA SER A 165 -7.67 -14.36 -5.25
C SER A 165 -9.13 -13.95 -5.05
N ASP A 166 -9.70 -14.23 -3.88
CA ASP A 166 -11.06 -13.82 -3.54
C ASP A 166 -11.12 -12.33 -3.18
N ARG A 167 -10.02 -11.76 -2.68
CA ARG A 167 -9.83 -10.32 -2.46
C ARG A 167 -8.35 -9.96 -2.62
N LEU A 168 -8.11 -8.76 -3.14
CA LEU A 168 -6.77 -8.21 -3.33
C LEU A 168 -6.64 -6.86 -2.65
N TYR A 169 -5.58 -6.68 -1.89
CA TYR A 169 -5.17 -5.40 -1.31
C TYR A 169 -3.92 -4.89 -2.00
N PHE A 170 -4.04 -3.76 -2.68
CA PHE A 170 -2.90 -3.03 -3.25
C PHE A 170 -2.23 -2.20 -2.16
N GLU A 171 -1.29 -2.82 -1.44
CA GLU A 171 -0.62 -2.20 -0.30
C GLU A 171 0.89 -2.34 -0.37
N PRO A 172 1.64 -1.38 0.18
CA PRO A 172 3.04 -1.59 0.46
C PRO A 172 3.22 -2.79 1.39
N LEU A 173 4.27 -3.58 1.17
CA LEU A 173 4.54 -4.76 2.00
C LEU A 173 5.31 -4.38 3.27
N THR A 174 4.88 -3.31 3.95
CA THR A 174 5.41 -2.95 5.26
C THR A 174 4.69 -3.72 6.37
N PRO A 175 5.33 -3.96 7.53
CA PRO A 175 4.66 -4.61 8.65
C PRO A 175 3.36 -3.90 9.07
N GLU A 176 3.32 -2.57 9.04
CA GLU A 176 2.15 -1.79 9.42
C GLU A 176 0.99 -1.99 8.45
N ASP A 177 1.24 -1.89 7.14
CA ASP A 177 0.20 -2.03 6.12
C ASP A 177 -0.37 -3.45 6.11
N VAL A 178 0.50 -4.47 6.23
CA VAL A 178 0.08 -5.88 6.33
C VAL A 178 -0.76 -6.11 7.59
N MET A 179 -0.35 -5.57 8.74
CA MET A 179 -1.11 -5.72 9.99
C MET A 179 -2.48 -5.05 9.93
N ASN A 180 -2.60 -3.90 9.27
CA ASN A 180 -3.90 -3.26 9.05
C ASN A 180 -4.87 -4.15 8.24
N VAL A 181 -4.38 -4.87 7.23
CA VAL A 181 -5.19 -5.85 6.49
C VAL A 181 -5.55 -7.05 7.36
N ILE A 182 -4.61 -7.58 8.14
CA ILE A 182 -4.83 -8.70 9.07
C ILE A 182 -5.95 -8.37 10.07
N GLU A 183 -5.97 -7.14 10.60
CA GLU A 183 -7.02 -6.69 11.54
C GLU A 183 -8.42 -6.66 10.91
N ILE A 184 -8.52 -6.41 9.62
CA ILE A 184 -9.80 -6.38 8.90
C ILE A 184 -10.24 -7.79 8.49
N GLU A 185 -9.33 -8.56 7.92
CA GLU A 185 -9.62 -9.88 7.35
C GLU A 185 -9.68 -11.00 8.41
N LYS A 186 -8.99 -10.83 9.54
CA LYS A 186 -8.93 -11.79 10.66
C LYS A 186 -8.61 -13.22 10.19
N PRO A 187 -7.52 -13.42 9.45
CA PRO A 187 -7.19 -14.71 8.84
C PRO A 187 -6.84 -15.75 9.90
N VAL A 188 -7.04 -17.03 9.59
CA VAL A 188 -6.55 -18.15 10.40
C VAL A 188 -5.05 -18.40 10.18
N GLY A 189 -4.48 -17.89 9.08
CA GLY A 189 -3.06 -18.00 8.76
C GLY A 189 -2.60 -16.98 7.74
N VAL A 190 -1.28 -16.75 7.71
CA VAL A 190 -0.60 -15.88 6.74
C VAL A 190 0.54 -16.65 6.10
N VAL A 191 0.63 -16.63 4.78
CA VAL A 191 1.71 -17.22 4.00
C VAL A 191 2.56 -16.09 3.42
N VAL A 192 3.86 -16.19 3.62
CA VAL A 192 4.86 -15.30 3.02
C VAL A 192 5.54 -16.08 1.91
N ALA A 193 5.29 -15.70 0.65
CA ALA A 193 5.81 -16.37 -0.54
C ALA A 193 7.15 -15.77 -0.99
#